data_3c85dd1a9d180cfa5a3af6605f4bf56f
#
_entry.id   3c85dd1a9d180cfa5a3af6605f4bf56f
#
_cell.length_a   1.000
_cell.length_b   1.000
_cell.length_c   1.000
_cell.angle_alpha   90.00
_cell.angle_beta   90.00
_cell.angle_gamma   90.00
#
_symmetry.space_group_name_H-M   'P 1'
#
loop_
_entity.id
_entity.type
_entity.pdbx_description
1 polymer ?
#
loop_
_entity_poly.entity_id
_entity_poly.type
_entity_poly.pdbx_seq_one_letter_code
_entity_poly.pdbx_strand_id
1 'polypeptide(L)'
;EYNRLTQDLVARGNIIVDQGPSRITAHELYYNLGTKTGLFIDGSGFVDPMYTFSGREIERLDETHFRIDGAKFTTCDRDDPSPPWSFTIKRALLEEEGLGRFHSTALRVQNFPVFYLPYIVWPIKTERSPGLLMPTFGYSDQLGFNLGLPIYVPLGRSYDTTILLDYYSKGFYGLGNEWRWAPRVDAQGIAVLYAVWQQEQDQWQWRYNLLHTQDDFLGFRLLVELEDLSDIDFFQDFDRSFESNTRR
;
A
#
# COMPACT_ATOMS: atom_id res chain seq x y z
N GLU A 1 -3.74 34.90 -17.28
CA GLU A 1 -2.92 36.11 -17.02
C GLU A 1 -1.58 35.69 -16.39
N TYR A 2 -0.50 36.29 -16.87
CA TYR A 2 0.84 36.03 -16.32
C TYR A 2 1.56 37.33 -16.04
N ASN A 3 2.04 37.49 -14.80
CA ASN A 3 2.84 38.64 -14.37
C ASN A 3 4.32 38.25 -14.34
N ARG A 4 5.13 38.85 -15.25
CA ARG A 4 6.56 38.53 -15.37
C ARG A 4 7.40 38.99 -14.19
N LEU A 5 6.98 40.03 -13.45
CA LEU A 5 7.72 40.57 -12.32
C LEU A 5 7.57 39.72 -11.07
N THR A 6 6.34 39.28 -10.79
CA THR A 6 6.03 38.45 -9.61
C THR A 6 6.06 36.95 -9.93
N GLN A 7 6.13 36.58 -11.20
CA GLN A 7 6.05 35.22 -11.72
C GLN A 7 4.72 34.51 -11.39
N ASP A 8 3.66 35.27 -11.15
CA ASP A 8 2.33 34.77 -10.85
C ASP A 8 1.59 34.44 -12.15
N LEU A 9 1.00 33.24 -12.18
CA LEU A 9 0.12 32.76 -13.23
C LEU A 9 -1.29 32.59 -12.65
N VAL A 10 -2.27 33.21 -13.29
CA VAL A 10 -3.69 33.00 -12.99
C VAL A 10 -4.38 32.48 -14.24
N ALA A 11 -5.03 31.34 -14.13
CA ALA A 11 -5.85 30.77 -15.19
C ALA A 11 -7.25 30.45 -14.65
N ARG A 12 -8.28 30.63 -15.49
CA ARG A 12 -9.69 30.37 -15.15
C ARG A 12 -10.38 29.66 -16.30
N GLY A 13 -11.33 28.82 -15.97
CA GLY A 13 -12.09 28.00 -16.93
C GLY A 13 -11.64 26.53 -16.90
N ASN A 14 -11.69 25.86 -18.03
CA ASN A 14 -11.31 24.47 -18.13
C ASN A 14 -9.77 24.35 -18.25
N ILE A 15 -9.10 24.26 -17.13
CA ILE A 15 -7.64 24.18 -17.06
C ILE A 15 -7.24 22.70 -17.12
N ILE A 16 -6.26 22.40 -17.96
CA ILE A 16 -5.64 21.07 -18.06
C ILE A 16 -4.14 21.27 -17.92
N VAL A 17 -3.55 20.56 -16.99
CA VAL A 17 -2.08 20.50 -16.76
C VAL A 17 -1.65 19.07 -16.93
N ASP A 18 -0.81 18.82 -17.93
CA ASP A 18 -0.23 17.51 -18.21
C ASP A 18 1.23 17.50 -17.72
N GLN A 19 1.59 16.49 -16.92
CA GLN A 19 2.94 16.25 -16.46
C GLN A 19 3.27 14.76 -16.64
N GLY A 20 3.95 14.43 -17.74
CA GLY A 20 4.19 13.03 -18.10
C GLY A 20 2.87 12.25 -18.28
N PRO A 21 2.73 11.09 -17.63
CA PRO A 21 1.49 10.30 -17.70
C PRO A 21 0.36 10.84 -16.80
N SER A 22 0.66 11.83 -15.96
CA SER A 22 -0.31 12.39 -15.00
C SER A 22 -1.00 13.62 -15.60
N ARG A 23 -2.29 13.76 -15.32
CA ARG A 23 -3.12 14.90 -15.75
C ARG A 23 -3.89 15.46 -14.57
N ILE A 24 -3.85 16.77 -14.42
CA ILE A 24 -4.67 17.52 -13.46
C ILE A 24 -5.57 18.47 -14.23
N THR A 25 -6.84 18.48 -13.88
CA THR A 25 -7.83 19.44 -14.39
C THR A 25 -8.31 20.30 -13.24
N ALA A 26 -8.60 21.59 -13.47
CA ALA A 26 -9.12 22.49 -12.46
C ALA A 26 -10.02 23.56 -13.09
N HIS A 27 -10.87 24.19 -12.26
CA HIS A 27 -11.67 25.33 -12.68
C HIS A 27 -10.91 26.64 -12.58
N GLU A 28 -10.10 26.80 -11.52
CA GLU A 28 -9.21 27.94 -11.36
C GLU A 28 -7.81 27.46 -10.91
N LEU A 29 -6.80 28.17 -11.38
CA LEU A 29 -5.40 27.95 -11.02
C LEU A 29 -4.75 29.28 -10.67
N TYR A 30 -4.17 29.33 -9.50
CA TYR A 30 -3.25 30.36 -9.03
C TYR A 30 -1.88 29.70 -8.78
N TYR A 31 -0.87 30.09 -9.52
CA TYR A 31 0.43 29.43 -9.43
C TYR A 31 1.57 30.45 -9.52
N ASN A 32 2.55 30.34 -8.63
CA ASN A 32 3.77 31.13 -8.70
C ASN A 32 4.91 30.25 -9.22
N LEU A 33 5.46 30.64 -10.37
CA LEU A 33 6.53 29.89 -11.06
C LEU A 33 7.87 29.97 -10.32
N GLY A 34 8.11 31.03 -9.56
CA GLY A 34 9.35 31.23 -8.81
C GLY A 34 9.43 30.38 -7.55
N THR A 35 8.33 30.39 -6.77
CA THR A 35 8.25 29.61 -5.51
C THR A 35 7.76 28.17 -5.72
N LYS A 36 7.24 27.89 -6.93
CA LYS A 36 6.59 26.60 -7.27
C LYS A 36 5.41 26.26 -6.35
N THR A 37 4.75 27.28 -5.80
CA THR A 37 3.56 27.15 -4.96
C THR A 37 2.32 27.47 -5.78
N GLY A 38 1.16 26.92 -5.39
CA GLY A 38 -0.06 27.21 -6.12
C GLY A 38 -1.30 26.60 -5.51
N LEU A 39 -2.44 27.07 -6.01
CA LEU A 39 -3.77 26.64 -5.58
C LEU A 39 -4.60 26.29 -6.81
N PHE A 40 -5.14 25.08 -6.83
CA PHE A 40 -6.10 24.59 -7.81
C PHE A 40 -7.46 24.52 -7.13
N ILE A 41 -8.46 25.17 -7.70
CA ILE A 41 -9.85 25.16 -7.23
C ILE A 41 -10.65 24.15 -8.06
N ASP A 42 -11.43 23.31 -7.38
CA ASP A 42 -12.21 22.22 -7.97
C ASP A 42 -11.34 21.35 -8.90
N GLY A 43 -10.20 20.92 -8.31
CA GLY A 43 -9.22 20.13 -9.00
C GLY A 43 -9.59 18.64 -9.02
N SER A 44 -9.32 18.00 -10.15
CA SER A 44 -9.32 16.55 -10.25
C SER A 44 -8.16 16.07 -11.08
N GLY A 45 -7.64 14.90 -10.77
CA GLY A 45 -6.48 14.38 -11.42
C GLY A 45 -6.49 12.86 -11.54
N PHE A 46 -5.66 12.43 -12.46
CA PHE A 46 -5.33 11.04 -12.69
C PHE A 46 -3.82 10.90 -12.62
N VAL A 47 -3.35 9.92 -11.84
CA VAL A 47 -1.94 9.57 -11.74
C VAL A 47 -1.79 8.11 -12.17
N ASP A 48 -0.90 7.87 -13.16
CA ASP A 48 -0.58 6.51 -13.60
C ASP A 48 0.10 5.73 -12.44
N PRO A 49 -0.25 4.45 -12.17
CA PRO A 49 -1.00 3.57 -13.08
C PRO A 49 -2.51 3.53 -12.90
N MET A 50 -3.17 4.08 -11.90
CA MET A 50 -4.64 3.96 -11.80
C MET A 50 -5.30 4.71 -10.64
N TYR A 51 -4.81 5.88 -10.26
CA TYR A 51 -5.43 6.62 -9.14
C TYR A 51 -6.16 7.84 -9.65
N THR A 52 -7.45 7.92 -9.38
CA THR A 52 -8.25 9.13 -9.60
C THR A 52 -8.47 9.84 -8.27
N PHE A 53 -8.17 11.11 -8.24
CA PHE A 53 -8.42 11.96 -7.08
C PHE A 53 -9.13 13.25 -7.49
N SER A 54 -9.86 13.82 -6.57
CA SER A 54 -10.43 15.15 -6.71
C SER A 54 -10.37 15.89 -5.38
N GLY A 55 -10.38 17.22 -5.41
CA GLY A 55 -10.39 18.07 -4.23
C GLY A 55 -11.01 19.42 -4.54
N ARG A 56 -11.71 20.02 -3.57
CA ARG A 56 -12.21 21.39 -3.72
C ARG A 56 -11.06 22.39 -3.85
N GLU A 57 -10.06 22.20 -3.02
CA GLU A 57 -8.84 22.99 -3.00
C GLU A 57 -7.65 22.07 -2.94
N ILE A 58 -6.77 22.16 -3.94
CA ILE A 58 -5.50 21.45 -3.97
C ILE A 58 -4.41 22.50 -3.95
N GLU A 59 -3.73 22.62 -2.83
CA GLU A 59 -2.68 23.61 -2.63
C GLU A 59 -1.32 22.93 -2.60
N ARG A 60 -0.41 23.41 -3.42
CA ARG A 60 1.00 23.09 -3.35
C ARG A 60 1.70 24.11 -2.47
N LEU A 61 2.12 23.68 -1.29
CA LEU A 61 2.75 24.52 -0.27
C LEU A 61 4.23 24.81 -0.57
N ASP A 62 4.90 23.81 -1.12
CA ASP A 62 6.30 23.87 -1.61
C ASP A 62 6.57 22.76 -2.64
N GLU A 63 7.83 22.46 -2.91
CA GLU A 63 8.19 21.44 -3.93
C GLU A 63 7.68 20.04 -3.61
N THR A 64 7.52 19.70 -2.34
CA THR A 64 7.22 18.34 -1.86
C THR A 64 5.94 18.24 -1.03
N HIS A 65 5.39 19.35 -0.56
CA HIS A 65 4.23 19.35 0.33
C HIS A 65 2.97 19.86 -0.36
N PHE A 66 1.91 19.07 -0.21
CA PHE A 66 0.58 19.38 -0.74
C PHE A 66 -0.48 19.33 0.36
N ARG A 67 -1.45 20.21 0.27
CA ARG A 67 -2.67 20.17 1.07
C ARG A 67 -3.88 20.02 0.15
N ILE A 68 -4.76 19.09 0.48
CA ILE A 68 -6.00 18.88 -0.26
C ILE A 68 -7.16 18.95 0.72
N ASP A 69 -8.05 19.90 0.51
CA ASP A 69 -9.27 20.03 1.28
C ASP A 69 -10.48 19.51 0.48
N GLY A 70 -11.30 18.66 1.12
CA GLY A 70 -12.45 18.02 0.48
C GLY A 70 -12.06 16.99 -0.58
N ALA A 71 -11.08 16.14 -0.28
CA ALA A 71 -10.58 15.14 -1.21
C ALA A 71 -11.52 13.94 -1.37
N LYS A 72 -11.60 13.41 -2.58
CA LYS A 72 -12.15 12.08 -2.91
C LYS A 72 -11.10 11.29 -3.69
N PHE A 73 -10.94 10.03 -3.36
CA PHE A 73 -9.99 9.12 -3.95
C PHE A 73 -10.66 7.80 -4.30
N THR A 74 -10.38 7.25 -5.48
CA THR A 74 -10.83 5.94 -5.94
C THR A 74 -9.86 5.38 -7.00
N THR A 75 -9.82 4.06 -7.16
CA THR A 75 -9.15 3.39 -8.29
C THR A 75 -10.15 3.00 -9.40
N CYS A 76 -11.43 3.33 -9.21
CA CYS A 76 -12.46 3.07 -10.19
C CYS A 76 -12.45 4.12 -11.31
N ASP A 77 -13.17 3.84 -12.39
CA ASP A 77 -13.26 4.72 -13.56
C ASP A 77 -13.66 6.14 -13.13
N ARG A 78 -13.01 7.12 -13.75
CA ARG A 78 -13.19 8.55 -13.48
C ARG A 78 -14.61 9.03 -13.76
N ASP A 79 -15.28 8.44 -14.75
CA ASP A 79 -16.57 8.90 -15.23
C ASP A 79 -17.75 8.28 -14.46
N ASP A 80 -17.47 7.40 -13.48
CA ASP A 80 -18.53 6.81 -12.65
C ASP A 80 -18.92 7.77 -11.51
N PRO A 81 -20.14 8.34 -11.53
CA PRO A 81 -20.63 9.23 -10.48
C PRO A 81 -20.81 8.51 -9.13
N SER A 82 -20.92 7.18 -9.17
CA SER A 82 -21.11 6.35 -7.96
C SER A 82 -20.18 5.14 -7.98
N PRO A 83 -18.86 5.37 -7.83
CA PRO A 83 -17.90 4.28 -7.89
C PRO A 83 -18.22 3.21 -6.81
N PRO A 84 -17.96 1.92 -7.10
CA PRO A 84 -18.16 0.84 -6.15
C PRO A 84 -17.55 1.11 -4.78
N TRP A 85 -16.41 1.80 -4.75
CA TRP A 85 -15.82 2.28 -3.52
C TRP A 85 -15.06 3.60 -3.72
N SER A 86 -14.99 4.40 -2.67
CA SER A 86 -14.19 5.62 -2.61
C SER A 86 -13.82 5.99 -1.19
N PHE A 87 -12.69 6.68 -1.03
CA PHE A 87 -12.39 7.41 0.20
C PHE A 87 -12.79 8.87 0.05
N THR A 88 -13.51 9.41 1.03
CA THR A 88 -13.72 10.85 1.18
C THR A 88 -12.92 11.36 2.37
N ILE A 89 -12.16 12.42 2.19
CA ILE A 89 -11.18 12.92 3.16
C ILE A 89 -11.44 14.41 3.34
N LYS A 90 -11.63 14.86 4.58
CA LYS A 90 -11.87 16.28 4.84
C LYS A 90 -10.62 17.11 4.56
N ARG A 91 -9.45 16.63 5.01
CA ARG A 91 -8.14 17.25 4.75
C ARG A 91 -7.06 16.19 4.61
N ALA A 92 -6.29 16.28 3.55
CA ALA A 92 -5.08 15.50 3.33
C ALA A 92 -3.87 16.43 3.32
N LEU A 93 -2.81 16.05 4.04
CA LEU A 93 -1.48 16.63 3.98
C LEU A 93 -0.54 15.59 3.42
N LEU A 94 0.03 15.86 2.27
CA LEU A 94 0.84 14.91 1.53
C LEU A 94 2.28 15.44 1.45
N GLU A 95 3.24 14.59 1.73
CA GLU A 95 4.66 14.83 1.53
C GLU A 95 5.15 13.87 0.46
N GLU A 96 5.53 14.38 -0.71
CA GLU A 96 6.03 13.59 -1.83
C GLU A 96 7.22 12.73 -1.37
N GLU A 97 7.21 11.42 -1.72
CA GLU A 97 8.15 10.42 -1.23
C GLU A 97 8.21 10.29 0.31
N GLY A 98 7.18 10.75 1.00
CA GLY A 98 7.06 10.77 2.45
C GLY A 98 5.80 10.10 2.98
N LEU A 99 5.08 10.83 3.82
CA LEU A 99 3.86 10.39 4.49
C LEU A 99 2.66 11.23 4.08
N GLY A 100 1.53 10.56 3.83
CA GLY A 100 0.21 11.19 3.79
C GLY A 100 -0.43 11.18 5.17
N ARG A 101 -0.91 12.35 5.63
CA ARG A 101 -1.70 12.51 6.86
C ARG A 101 -3.11 12.89 6.46
N PHE A 102 -4.07 12.04 6.80
CA PHE A 102 -5.45 12.17 6.37
C PHE A 102 -6.35 12.38 7.58
N HIS A 103 -7.10 13.48 7.57
CA HIS A 103 -8.03 13.84 8.63
C HIS A 103 -9.47 13.61 8.18
N SER A 104 -10.27 12.98 9.04
CA SER A 104 -11.69 12.68 8.79
C SER A 104 -11.90 11.95 7.48
N THR A 105 -11.40 10.71 7.44
CA THR A 105 -11.48 9.82 6.28
C THR A 105 -12.65 8.86 6.43
N ALA A 106 -13.51 8.80 5.42
CA ALA A 106 -14.58 7.82 5.34
C ALA A 106 -14.43 6.95 4.10
N LEU A 107 -14.45 5.62 4.29
CA LEU A 107 -14.62 4.66 3.21
C LEU A 107 -16.10 4.63 2.83
N ARG A 108 -16.38 4.76 1.54
CA ARG A 108 -17.73 4.69 0.98
C ARG A 108 -17.85 3.54 -0.01
N VAL A 109 -18.94 2.81 0.08
CA VAL A 109 -19.38 1.80 -0.90
C VAL A 109 -20.65 2.34 -1.55
N GLN A 110 -20.62 2.53 -2.88
CA GLN A 110 -21.74 3.15 -3.64
C GLN A 110 -22.25 4.45 -2.98
N ASN A 111 -21.31 5.34 -2.59
CA ASN A 111 -21.58 6.59 -1.86
C ASN A 111 -22.12 6.45 -0.44
N PHE A 112 -22.37 5.24 0.08
CA PHE A 112 -22.77 5.03 1.46
C PHE A 112 -21.53 4.90 2.37
N PRO A 113 -21.38 5.69 3.45
CA PRO A 113 -20.24 5.60 4.35
C PRO A 113 -20.34 4.34 5.21
N VAL A 114 -19.37 3.42 5.03
CA VAL A 114 -19.34 2.13 5.74
C VAL A 114 -18.30 2.10 6.87
N PHE A 115 -17.27 2.96 6.77
CA PHE A 115 -16.21 3.01 7.76
C PHE A 115 -15.67 4.43 7.88
N TYR A 116 -15.29 4.85 9.10
CA TYR A 116 -14.78 6.18 9.38
C TYR A 116 -13.55 6.12 10.29
N LEU A 117 -12.49 6.85 9.91
CA LEU A 117 -11.30 7.07 10.73
C LEU A 117 -11.08 8.57 10.90
N PRO A 118 -10.93 9.05 12.14
CA PRO A 118 -10.68 10.45 12.41
C PRO A 118 -9.32 10.91 11.91
N TYR A 119 -8.33 10.00 11.92
CA TYR A 119 -6.96 10.27 11.49
C TYR A 119 -6.28 9.02 10.97
N ILE A 120 -5.58 9.14 9.84
CA ILE A 120 -4.75 8.08 9.25
C ILE A 120 -3.41 8.67 8.84
N VAL A 121 -2.34 7.92 9.04
CA VAL A 121 -1.03 8.17 8.43
C VAL A 121 -0.71 7.01 7.51
N TRP A 122 -0.38 7.33 6.27
CA TRP A 122 -0.08 6.32 5.26
C TRP A 122 1.17 6.71 4.47
N PRO A 123 2.11 5.79 4.21
CA PRO A 123 3.25 6.07 3.35
C PRO A 123 2.77 6.24 1.89
N ILE A 124 3.19 7.34 1.25
CA ILE A 124 2.91 7.64 -0.17
C ILE A 124 4.18 7.61 -1.02
N LYS A 125 5.13 6.77 -0.59
CA LYS A 125 6.38 6.56 -1.31
C LYS A 125 6.16 5.70 -2.54
N THR A 126 6.77 6.09 -3.65
CA THR A 126 6.85 5.28 -4.86
C THR A 126 7.98 4.25 -4.78
N GLU A 127 9.03 4.55 -4.00
CA GLU A 127 10.13 3.63 -3.78
C GLU A 127 9.83 2.60 -2.68
N ARG A 128 10.34 1.38 -2.88
CA ARG A 128 10.27 0.31 -1.89
C ARG A 128 11.02 0.72 -0.62
N SER A 129 10.32 0.83 0.49
CA SER A 129 10.89 1.25 1.78
C SER A 129 10.46 0.32 2.91
N PRO A 130 11.30 0.15 3.95
CA PRO A 130 10.95 -0.67 5.09
C PRO A 130 9.75 -0.06 5.82
N GLY A 131 8.87 -0.92 6.33
CA GLY A 131 7.71 -0.47 7.07
C GLY A 131 6.78 -1.58 7.49
N LEU A 132 5.83 -1.23 8.35
CA LEU A 132 4.72 -2.11 8.73
C LEU A 132 3.75 -2.20 7.55
N LEU A 133 3.47 -3.43 7.10
CA LEU A 133 2.39 -3.69 6.14
C LEU A 133 1.03 -3.67 6.86
N MET A 134 -0.06 -3.85 6.11
CA MET A 134 -1.40 -3.85 6.69
C MET A 134 -1.52 -4.98 7.71
N PRO A 135 -1.83 -4.67 8.99
CA PRO A 135 -2.08 -5.68 9.99
C PRO A 135 -3.25 -6.59 9.60
N THR A 136 -3.16 -7.86 9.94
CA THR A 136 -4.25 -8.82 9.75
C THR A 136 -4.96 -9.09 11.07
N PHE A 137 -6.27 -9.24 11.00
CA PHE A 137 -7.12 -9.54 12.16
C PHE A 137 -8.01 -10.72 11.81
N GLY A 138 -8.23 -11.59 12.75
CA GLY A 138 -9.12 -12.72 12.59
C GLY A 138 -9.60 -13.29 13.92
N TYR A 139 -10.49 -14.25 13.83
CA TYR A 139 -10.97 -15.03 14.96
C TYR A 139 -11.20 -16.48 14.53
N SER A 140 -10.75 -17.41 15.34
CA SER A 140 -11.09 -18.81 15.20
C SER A 140 -11.41 -19.42 16.57
N ASP A 141 -12.23 -20.48 16.58
CA ASP A 141 -12.59 -21.14 17.83
C ASP A 141 -11.39 -21.82 18.49
N GLN A 142 -10.38 -22.22 17.71
CA GLN A 142 -9.18 -22.90 18.22
C GLN A 142 -8.14 -21.92 18.77
N LEU A 143 -7.86 -20.80 18.06
CA LEU A 143 -6.78 -19.88 18.37
C LEU A 143 -7.27 -18.59 19.05
N GLY A 144 -8.60 -18.35 19.05
CA GLY A 144 -9.21 -17.12 19.54
C GLY A 144 -9.03 -15.96 18.55
N PHE A 145 -8.98 -14.74 19.09
CA PHE A 145 -8.66 -13.55 18.30
C PHE A 145 -7.17 -13.59 17.89
N ASN A 146 -6.90 -13.26 16.65
CA ASN A 146 -5.53 -13.12 16.15
C ASN A 146 -5.25 -11.72 15.61
N LEU A 147 -4.01 -11.29 15.83
CA LEU A 147 -3.42 -10.06 15.30
C LEU A 147 -2.08 -10.42 14.63
N GLY A 148 -1.98 -10.19 13.34
CA GLY A 148 -0.74 -10.35 12.59
C GLY A 148 -0.13 -9.00 12.23
N LEU A 149 1.16 -8.83 12.47
CA LEU A 149 1.95 -7.63 12.20
C LEU A 149 3.08 -7.95 11.22
N PRO A 150 2.87 -7.82 9.90
CA PRO A 150 3.91 -8.04 8.92
C PRO A 150 4.80 -6.80 8.78
N ILE A 151 6.13 -6.98 8.90
CA ILE A 151 7.13 -5.93 8.76
C ILE A 151 7.94 -6.22 7.50
N TYR A 152 7.83 -5.34 6.51
CA TYR A 152 8.54 -5.42 5.24
C TYR A 152 9.90 -4.74 5.30
N VAL A 153 10.94 -5.41 4.77
CA VAL A 153 12.30 -4.89 4.71
C VAL A 153 12.88 -5.17 3.31
N PRO A 154 13.02 -4.14 2.44
CA PRO A 154 13.72 -4.28 1.17
C PRO A 154 15.22 -4.41 1.43
N LEU A 155 15.86 -5.43 0.85
CA LEU A 155 17.30 -5.70 0.96
C LEU A 155 18.07 -5.27 -0.31
N GLY A 156 17.39 -4.52 -1.19
CA GLY A 156 17.91 -4.03 -2.45
C GLY A 156 16.87 -4.13 -3.57
N ARG A 157 17.32 -4.09 -4.82
CA ARG A 157 16.42 -4.11 -5.98
C ARG A 157 15.76 -5.48 -6.21
N SER A 158 16.51 -6.53 -5.92
CA SER A 158 16.15 -7.91 -6.29
C SER A 158 15.83 -8.80 -5.10
N TYR A 159 15.91 -8.28 -3.89
CA TYR A 159 15.74 -9.04 -2.65
C TYR A 159 14.87 -8.26 -1.66
N ASP A 160 14.02 -8.96 -0.95
CA ASP A 160 13.30 -8.42 0.20
C ASP A 160 12.94 -9.51 1.21
N THR A 161 12.57 -9.08 2.39
CA THR A 161 12.05 -9.98 3.41
C THR A 161 10.87 -9.35 4.13
N THR A 162 9.95 -10.20 4.60
CA THR A 162 8.85 -9.80 5.47
C THR A 162 8.94 -10.61 6.76
N ILE A 163 9.04 -9.92 7.89
CA ILE A 163 8.99 -10.53 9.22
C ILE A 163 7.52 -10.57 9.64
N LEU A 164 7.03 -11.71 10.05
CA LEU A 164 5.67 -11.95 10.49
C LEU A 164 5.66 -12.13 12.01
N LEU A 165 4.87 -11.33 12.72
CA LEU A 165 4.68 -11.42 14.15
C LEU A 165 3.18 -11.62 14.41
N ASP A 166 2.81 -12.78 14.93
CA ASP A 166 1.41 -13.13 15.16
C ASP A 166 1.14 -13.38 16.64
N TYR A 167 0.08 -12.76 17.10
CA TYR A 167 -0.46 -12.99 18.44
C TYR A 167 -1.84 -13.65 18.33
N TYR A 168 -2.05 -14.68 19.13
CA TYR A 168 -3.32 -15.38 19.26
C TYR A 168 -3.76 -15.37 20.72
N SER A 169 -5.00 -14.96 20.98
CA SER A 169 -5.49 -14.73 22.36
C SER A 169 -5.58 -16.01 23.24
N LYS A 170 -5.51 -17.19 22.63
CA LYS A 170 -5.47 -18.48 23.36
C LYS A 170 -4.04 -18.98 23.66
N GLY A 171 -3.07 -18.07 23.72
CA GLY A 171 -1.72 -18.39 24.16
C GLY A 171 -0.80 -18.97 23.09
N PHE A 172 -1.01 -18.60 21.81
CA PHE A 172 -0.08 -18.91 20.74
C PHE A 172 0.63 -17.65 20.26
N TYR A 173 1.90 -17.79 19.91
CA TYR A 173 2.73 -16.69 19.38
C TYR A 173 3.45 -17.16 18.13
N GLY A 174 3.17 -16.50 17.02
CA GLY A 174 3.78 -16.81 15.73
C GLY A 174 4.95 -15.89 15.41
N LEU A 175 6.01 -16.48 14.89
CA LEU A 175 7.15 -15.77 14.31
C LEU A 175 7.44 -16.36 12.94
N GLY A 176 7.42 -15.53 11.92
CA GLY A 176 7.70 -15.94 10.55
C GLY A 176 8.68 -15.03 9.85
N ASN A 177 9.28 -15.57 8.81
CA ASN A 177 10.09 -14.80 7.89
C ASN A 177 9.86 -15.30 6.46
N GLU A 178 9.48 -14.38 5.59
CA GLU A 178 9.34 -14.60 4.16
C GLU A 178 10.49 -13.91 3.44
N TRP A 179 11.26 -14.65 2.67
CA TRP A 179 12.33 -14.15 1.82
C TRP A 179 11.92 -14.26 0.36
N ARG A 180 12.09 -13.19 -0.40
CA ARG A 180 11.84 -13.18 -1.84
C ARG A 180 13.07 -12.68 -2.58
N TRP A 181 13.36 -13.31 -3.70
CA TRP A 181 14.47 -12.91 -4.57
C TRP A 181 14.09 -13.04 -6.05
N ALA A 182 14.53 -12.06 -6.83
CA ALA A 182 14.43 -12.05 -8.29
C ALA A 182 15.67 -11.35 -8.85
N PRO A 183 16.87 -11.99 -8.75
CA PRO A 183 18.14 -11.37 -9.18
C PRO A 183 18.21 -11.17 -10.69
N ARG A 184 17.43 -11.93 -11.47
CA ARG A 184 17.32 -11.87 -12.92
C ARG A 184 15.87 -12.08 -13.32
N VAL A 185 15.53 -11.67 -14.55
CA VAL A 185 14.15 -11.82 -15.09
C VAL A 185 13.74 -13.29 -15.17
N ASP A 186 14.69 -14.18 -15.42
CA ASP A 186 14.53 -15.63 -15.58
C ASP A 186 14.76 -16.42 -14.29
N ALA A 187 15.09 -15.76 -13.16
CA ALA A 187 15.40 -16.43 -11.90
C ALA A 187 14.69 -15.74 -10.74
N GLN A 188 13.79 -16.43 -10.07
CA GLN A 188 13.04 -15.94 -8.92
C GLN A 188 12.76 -17.04 -7.90
N GLY A 189 12.54 -16.65 -6.69
CA GLY A 189 12.16 -17.59 -5.65
C GLY A 189 11.59 -16.92 -4.40
N ILE A 190 11.02 -17.76 -3.57
CA ILE A 190 10.46 -17.42 -2.28
C ILE A 190 10.81 -18.52 -1.28
N ALA A 191 11.20 -18.14 -0.08
CA ALA A 191 11.34 -19.04 1.04
C ALA A 191 10.56 -18.48 2.23
N VAL A 192 9.78 -19.31 2.87
CA VAL A 192 8.99 -18.97 4.05
C VAL A 192 9.37 -19.92 5.17
N LEU A 193 9.70 -19.37 6.32
CA LEU A 193 9.83 -20.10 7.58
C LEU A 193 8.83 -19.50 8.55
N TYR A 194 8.02 -20.33 9.17
CA TYR A 194 7.05 -19.90 10.18
C TYR A 194 7.07 -20.86 11.35
N ALA A 195 7.14 -20.32 12.56
CA ALA A 195 7.13 -21.08 13.79
C ALA A 195 6.10 -20.49 14.77
N VAL A 196 5.41 -21.35 15.48
CA VAL A 196 4.42 -20.98 16.50
C VAL A 196 4.82 -21.62 17.80
N TRP A 197 4.90 -20.82 18.84
CA TRP A 197 5.05 -21.28 20.21
C TRP A 197 3.70 -21.36 20.91
N GLN A 198 3.39 -22.53 21.44
CA GLN A 198 2.19 -22.79 22.24
C GLN A 198 2.54 -22.73 23.72
N GLN A 199 2.05 -21.70 24.41
CA GLN A 199 2.39 -21.43 25.80
C GLN A 199 1.97 -22.54 26.77
N GLU A 200 0.78 -23.14 26.57
CA GLU A 200 0.24 -24.15 27.48
C GLU A 200 1.03 -25.45 27.45
N GLN A 201 1.55 -25.85 26.29
CA GLN A 201 2.29 -27.10 26.10
C GLN A 201 3.80 -26.91 26.08
N ASP A 202 4.27 -25.65 26.14
CA ASP A 202 5.69 -25.28 25.99
C ASP A 202 6.34 -25.91 24.75
N GLN A 203 5.62 -25.91 23.64
CA GLN A 203 6.00 -26.61 22.41
C GLN A 203 6.08 -25.65 21.24
N TRP A 204 7.09 -25.87 20.38
CA TRP A 204 7.22 -25.22 19.10
C TRP A 204 6.71 -26.10 17.98
N GLN A 205 5.88 -25.51 17.13
CA GLN A 205 5.50 -26.06 15.84
C GLN A 205 6.07 -25.17 14.76
N TRP A 206 6.51 -25.75 13.65
CA TRP A 206 7.11 -24.99 12.56
C TRP A 206 6.81 -25.61 11.20
N ARG A 207 6.90 -24.75 10.17
CA ARG A 207 6.81 -25.09 8.76
C ARG A 207 7.82 -24.28 7.98
N TYR A 208 8.42 -24.86 6.96
CA TYR A 208 9.11 -24.10 5.93
C TYR A 208 8.63 -24.52 4.54
N ASN A 209 8.69 -23.55 3.61
CA ASN A 209 8.45 -23.74 2.19
C ASN A 209 9.51 -22.96 1.42
N LEU A 210 10.11 -23.57 0.41
CA LEU A 210 11.04 -22.92 -0.50
C LEU A 210 10.64 -23.28 -1.93
N LEU A 211 10.43 -22.27 -2.75
CA LEU A 211 10.20 -22.39 -4.18
C LEU A 211 11.23 -21.53 -4.92
N HIS A 212 11.98 -22.14 -5.85
CA HIS A 212 12.87 -21.42 -6.74
C HIS A 212 12.68 -21.89 -8.18
N THR A 213 12.57 -20.92 -9.10
CA THR A 213 12.48 -21.17 -10.53
C THR A 213 13.56 -20.39 -11.26
N GLN A 214 14.21 -21.05 -12.21
CA GLN A 214 15.15 -20.42 -13.13
C GLN A 214 14.98 -21.03 -14.52
N ASP A 215 14.65 -20.21 -15.52
CA ASP A 215 14.34 -20.71 -16.87
C ASP A 215 15.58 -21.10 -17.67
N ASP A 216 16.73 -20.45 -17.39
CA ASP A 216 18.01 -20.81 -18.01
C ASP A 216 19.09 -21.02 -16.93
N PHE A 217 19.26 -22.30 -16.54
CA PHE A 217 20.36 -22.78 -15.72
C PHE A 217 21.16 -23.79 -16.51
N LEU A 218 22.27 -23.34 -17.12
CA LEU A 218 23.12 -24.17 -17.99
C LEU A 218 22.37 -24.83 -19.18
N GLY A 219 21.40 -24.12 -19.75
CA GLY A 219 20.56 -24.61 -20.83
C GLY A 219 19.35 -25.45 -20.40
N PHE A 220 19.07 -25.54 -19.12
CA PHE A 220 17.94 -26.27 -18.54
C PHE A 220 17.08 -25.36 -17.69
N ARG A 221 15.81 -25.73 -17.54
CA ARG A 221 14.95 -25.11 -16.55
C ARG A 221 15.16 -25.78 -15.19
N LEU A 222 15.51 -24.99 -14.18
CA LEU A 222 15.62 -25.44 -12.79
C LEU A 222 14.33 -25.09 -12.05
N LEU A 223 13.74 -26.08 -11.38
CA LEU A 223 12.67 -25.92 -10.40
C LEU A 223 13.11 -26.61 -9.12
N VAL A 224 13.13 -25.85 -8.02
CA VAL A 224 13.39 -26.39 -6.67
C VAL A 224 12.17 -26.09 -5.83
N GLU A 225 11.56 -27.12 -5.27
CA GLU A 225 10.44 -27.02 -4.34
C GLU A 225 10.76 -27.91 -3.14
N LEU A 226 10.83 -27.28 -1.95
CA LEU A 226 11.08 -27.95 -0.69
C LEU A 226 10.04 -27.49 0.32
N GLU A 227 9.41 -28.43 0.99
CA GLU A 227 8.45 -28.17 2.03
C GLU A 227 8.59 -29.21 3.14
N ASP A 228 8.52 -28.76 4.40
CA ASP A 228 8.46 -29.66 5.56
C ASP A 228 7.81 -28.93 6.73
N LEU A 229 7.30 -29.70 7.68
CA LEU A 229 6.58 -29.20 8.86
C LEU A 229 6.79 -30.13 10.06
N SER A 230 6.70 -29.58 11.26
CA SER A 230 6.90 -30.33 12.50
C SER A 230 5.77 -31.27 12.84
N ASP A 231 4.51 -30.90 12.46
CA ASP A 231 3.31 -31.67 12.78
C ASP A 231 2.23 -31.44 11.70
N ILE A 232 1.52 -32.50 11.35
CA ILE A 232 0.45 -32.44 10.34
C ILE A 232 -0.74 -31.56 10.80
N ASP A 233 -0.96 -31.45 12.11
CA ASP A 233 -2.00 -30.61 12.70
C ASP A 233 -1.70 -29.11 12.51
N PHE A 234 -0.44 -28.73 12.23
CA PHE A 234 -0.05 -27.37 11.91
C PHE A 234 -0.87 -26.77 10.76
N PHE A 235 -1.17 -27.55 9.73
CA PHE A 235 -1.99 -27.10 8.61
C PHE A 235 -3.43 -26.77 9.01
N GLN A 236 -4.03 -27.55 9.90
CA GLN A 236 -5.41 -27.36 10.29
C GLN A 236 -5.58 -26.07 11.10
N ASP A 237 -4.57 -25.73 11.90
CA ASP A 237 -4.65 -24.64 12.85
C ASP A 237 -4.15 -23.30 12.29
N PHE A 238 -3.12 -23.30 11.44
CA PHE A 238 -2.39 -22.08 11.05
C PHE A 238 -2.39 -21.75 9.55
N ASP A 239 -2.84 -22.64 8.67
CA ASP A 239 -2.61 -22.52 7.20
C ASP A 239 -3.55 -21.53 6.47
N ARG A 240 -4.55 -20.98 7.11
CA ARG A 240 -5.50 -20.05 6.46
C ARG A 240 -4.89 -18.70 6.04
N SER A 241 -3.72 -18.34 6.54
CA SER A 241 -3.09 -17.04 6.28
C SER A 241 -2.08 -17.04 5.12
N PHE A 242 -1.52 -18.20 4.75
CA PHE A 242 -0.44 -18.29 3.77
C PHE A 242 -0.90 -18.50 2.32
N GLU A 243 -2.03 -19.18 2.08
CA GLU A 243 -2.51 -19.41 0.71
C GLU A 243 -2.95 -18.15 -0.05
N SER A 244 -3.32 -17.09 0.64
CA SER A 244 -3.80 -15.86 -0.01
C SER A 244 -2.69 -15.03 -0.65
N ASN A 245 -1.45 -15.16 -0.20
CA ASN A 245 -0.33 -14.36 -0.69
C ASN A 245 0.55 -15.06 -1.74
N THR A 246 0.43 -16.39 -1.89
CA THR A 246 1.29 -17.17 -2.82
C THR A 246 0.65 -17.35 -4.21
N ARG A 247 -0.60 -16.93 -4.41
CA ARG A 247 -1.34 -17.06 -5.69
C ARG A 247 -1.54 -15.75 -6.45
N ARG A 248 -0.63 -14.79 -6.32
CA ARG A 248 -0.67 -13.58 -7.17
C ARG A 248 0.59 -13.41 -7.96
#